data_5a77a1625ac0b78d3defb6d868333b7b
#
_entry.id   5a77a1625ac0b78d3defb6d868333b7b
#
_cell.length_a   1.000
_cell.length_b   1.000
_cell.length_c   1.000
_cell.angle_alpha   90.00
_cell.angle_beta   90.00
_cell.angle_gamma   90.00
#
_symmetry.space_group_name_H-M   'P 1'
#
loop_
_entity.id
_entity.type
_entity.pdbx_description
1 polymer ?
#
loop_
_entity_poly.entity_id
_entity_poly.type
_entity_poly.pdbx_seq_one_letter_code
_entity_poly.pdbx_strand_id
1 'polypeptide(L)'
;MELKEGKKNDYRRKLGEIWPELTAFLDQEKVHNFSIWNCDSLIFGYYETDENHEFSEEKKNQIQALTAKIEDTFTWISTPGENMRLMYHNFGVVRENKELIRHRMFMTKLKPGCEEEYKARHDGLVAAREGKIDPGPDSNFSIWSAGGY
;
A
#
# COMPACT_ATOMS: atom_id res chain seq x y z
N MET A 1 9.21 1.17 -1.92
CA MET A 1 10.36 1.16 -2.87
C MET A 1 10.81 2.59 -3.12
N GLU A 2 12.09 2.80 -3.37
CA GLU A 2 12.65 4.09 -3.77
C GLU A 2 13.32 3.97 -5.13
N LEU A 3 12.93 4.81 -6.08
CA LEU A 3 13.52 4.84 -7.42
C LEU A 3 14.99 5.26 -7.36
N LYS A 4 15.83 4.55 -8.06
CA LYS A 4 17.22 4.95 -8.29
C LYS A 4 17.24 6.21 -9.16
N GLU A 5 18.25 7.06 -8.96
CA GLU A 5 18.41 8.29 -9.72
C GLU A 5 18.39 8.03 -11.23
N GLY A 6 17.66 8.85 -11.97
CA GLY A 6 17.49 8.73 -13.42
C GLY A 6 16.63 7.57 -13.93
N LYS A 7 16.15 6.67 -13.04
CA LYS A 7 15.45 5.43 -13.43
C LYS A 7 13.93 5.56 -13.56
N LYS A 8 13.35 6.73 -13.34
CA LYS A 8 11.89 6.91 -13.37
C LYS A 8 11.24 6.47 -14.69
N ASN A 9 11.84 6.81 -15.81
CA ASN A 9 11.29 6.45 -17.12
C ASN A 9 11.49 4.96 -17.42
N ASP A 10 12.64 4.39 -17.04
CA ASP A 10 12.89 2.95 -17.15
C ASP A 10 11.89 2.16 -16.33
N TYR A 11 11.63 2.57 -15.08
CA TYR A 11 10.63 1.98 -14.23
C TYR A 11 9.24 1.98 -14.89
N ARG A 12 8.79 3.15 -15.36
CA ARG A 12 7.48 3.27 -16.03
C ARG A 12 7.33 2.37 -17.24
N ARG A 13 8.35 2.33 -18.10
CA ARG A 13 8.37 1.48 -19.28
C ARG A 13 8.30 0.00 -18.90
N LYS A 14 9.20 -0.45 -18.03
CA LYS A 14 9.28 -1.86 -17.59
C LYS A 14 8.02 -2.28 -16.81
N LEU A 15 7.49 -1.40 -15.96
CA LEU A 15 6.21 -1.65 -15.28
C LEU A 15 5.09 -1.85 -16.30
N GLY A 16 5.03 -1.03 -17.37
CA GLY A 16 4.05 -1.19 -18.44
C GLY A 16 4.20 -2.53 -19.17
N GLU A 17 5.42 -3.03 -19.33
CA GLU A 17 5.69 -4.32 -19.97
C GLU A 17 5.18 -5.52 -19.13
N ILE A 18 5.30 -5.45 -17.82
CA ILE A 18 4.81 -6.52 -16.92
C ILE A 18 3.35 -6.32 -16.47
N TRP A 19 2.76 -5.16 -16.72
CA TRP A 19 1.44 -4.79 -16.22
C TRP A 19 0.33 -5.78 -16.59
N PRO A 20 0.22 -6.26 -17.84
CA PRO A 20 -0.82 -7.22 -18.20
C PRO A 20 -0.68 -8.55 -17.45
N GLU A 21 0.55 -9.04 -17.26
CA GLU A 21 0.81 -10.28 -16.53
C GLU A 21 0.53 -10.10 -15.03
N LEU A 22 0.94 -8.97 -14.47
CA LEU A 22 0.70 -8.63 -13.07
C LEU A 22 -0.79 -8.51 -12.75
N THR A 23 -1.56 -7.79 -13.57
CA THR A 23 -2.99 -7.60 -13.32
C THR A 23 -3.76 -8.90 -13.52
N ALA A 24 -3.43 -9.71 -14.53
CA ALA A 24 -4.05 -11.03 -14.71
C ALA A 24 -3.79 -11.96 -13.52
N PHE A 25 -2.59 -11.92 -12.94
CA PHE A 25 -2.26 -12.65 -11.72
C PHE A 25 -3.11 -12.15 -10.54
N LEU A 26 -3.18 -10.84 -10.32
CA LEU A 26 -3.94 -10.25 -9.21
C LEU A 26 -5.46 -10.55 -9.32
N ASP A 27 -6.01 -10.53 -10.52
CA ASP A 27 -7.41 -10.89 -10.79
C ASP A 27 -7.69 -12.37 -10.43
N GLN A 28 -6.78 -13.27 -10.77
CA GLN A 28 -6.89 -14.70 -10.40
C GLN A 28 -6.87 -14.90 -8.89
N GLU A 29 -6.08 -14.11 -8.18
CA GLU A 29 -5.98 -14.15 -6.72
C GLU A 29 -7.07 -13.32 -6.02
N LYS A 30 -8.05 -12.81 -6.75
CA LYS A 30 -9.15 -11.99 -6.22
C LYS A 30 -8.67 -10.76 -5.45
N VAL A 31 -7.58 -10.18 -5.90
CA VAL A 31 -7.09 -8.90 -5.39
C VAL A 31 -7.89 -7.77 -6.02
N HIS A 32 -8.37 -6.86 -5.19
CA HIS A 32 -9.21 -5.74 -5.60
C HIS A 32 -8.47 -4.41 -5.43
N ASN A 33 -8.92 -3.40 -6.14
CA ASN A 33 -8.46 -2.00 -6.02
C ASN A 33 -6.92 -1.84 -6.08
N PHE A 34 -6.23 -2.72 -6.84
CA PHE A 34 -4.80 -2.61 -7.00
C PHE A 34 -4.41 -1.30 -7.68
N SER A 35 -3.48 -0.58 -7.07
CA SER A 35 -2.97 0.68 -7.60
C SER A 35 -1.52 0.91 -7.18
N ILE A 36 -0.76 1.57 -8.03
CA ILE A 36 0.62 1.99 -7.76
C ILE A 36 0.68 3.51 -7.75
N TRP A 37 1.26 4.03 -6.69
CA TRP A 37 1.38 5.46 -6.43
C TRP A 37 2.83 5.87 -6.36
N ASN A 38 3.12 7.09 -6.77
CA ASN A 38 4.44 7.66 -6.56
C ASN A 38 4.36 9.04 -5.91
N CYS A 39 5.32 9.30 -5.01
CA CYS A 39 5.58 10.62 -4.45
C CYS A 39 7.08 10.85 -4.56
N ASP A 40 7.47 11.77 -5.44
CA ASP A 40 8.88 12.00 -5.84
C ASP A 40 9.57 10.71 -6.31
N SER A 41 10.58 10.24 -5.56
CA SER A 41 11.27 8.98 -5.82
C SER A 41 10.61 7.76 -5.17
N LEU A 42 9.66 7.96 -4.28
CA LEU A 42 9.04 6.88 -3.53
C LEU A 42 7.86 6.28 -4.30
N ILE A 43 7.80 4.97 -4.31
CA ILE A 43 6.74 4.18 -4.94
C ILE A 43 6.16 3.21 -3.94
N PHE A 44 4.85 3.10 -3.90
CA PHE A 44 4.14 2.12 -3.10
C PHE A 44 2.92 1.59 -3.83
N GLY A 45 2.62 0.33 -3.60
CA GLY A 45 1.41 -0.34 -4.07
C GLY A 45 0.36 -0.36 -2.98
N TYR A 46 -0.90 -0.25 -3.39
CA TYR A 46 -2.07 -0.50 -2.55
C TYR A 46 -2.93 -1.57 -3.21
N TYR A 47 -3.48 -2.45 -2.41
CA TYR A 47 -4.45 -3.44 -2.85
C TYR A 47 -5.37 -3.83 -1.70
N GLU A 48 -6.49 -4.43 -2.03
CA GLU A 48 -7.48 -4.96 -1.10
C GLU A 48 -7.69 -6.45 -1.36
N THR A 49 -7.93 -7.21 -0.32
CA THR A 49 -8.25 -8.63 -0.37
C THR A 49 -9.41 -8.93 0.55
N ASP A 50 -10.05 -10.08 0.35
CA ASP A 50 -10.99 -10.61 1.34
C ASP A 50 -10.28 -10.93 2.66
N GLU A 51 -11.05 -11.02 3.75
CA GLU A 51 -10.52 -11.35 5.06
C GLU A 51 -9.75 -12.69 5.02
N ASN A 52 -8.60 -12.71 5.69
CA ASN A 52 -7.72 -13.87 5.79
C ASN A 52 -7.13 -14.38 4.46
N HIS A 53 -7.08 -13.54 3.43
CA HIS A 53 -6.39 -13.91 2.21
C HIS A 53 -4.87 -13.91 2.42
N GLU A 54 -4.23 -15.04 2.17
CA GLU A 54 -2.78 -15.18 2.17
C GLU A 54 -2.32 -15.80 0.85
N PHE A 55 -1.32 -15.19 0.24
CA PHE A 55 -0.69 -15.79 -0.93
C PHE A 55 0.10 -17.04 -0.54
N SER A 56 -0.11 -18.13 -1.26
CA SER A 56 0.75 -19.32 -1.14
C SER A 56 2.21 -18.97 -1.51
N GLU A 57 3.15 -19.79 -1.07
CA GLU A 57 4.57 -19.60 -1.42
C GLU A 57 4.82 -19.62 -2.94
N GLU A 58 4.07 -20.44 -3.68
CA GLU A 58 4.12 -20.45 -5.14
C GLU A 58 3.72 -19.09 -5.71
N LYS A 59 2.65 -18.49 -5.19
CA LYS A 59 2.15 -17.17 -5.64
C LYS A 59 3.08 -16.04 -5.26
N LYS A 60 3.68 -16.10 -4.09
CA LYS A 60 4.74 -15.14 -3.68
C LYS A 60 5.94 -15.21 -4.63
N ASN A 61 6.36 -16.41 -5.01
CA ASN A 61 7.43 -16.60 -5.97
C ASN A 61 7.08 -16.05 -7.37
N GLN A 62 5.83 -16.16 -7.81
CA GLN A 62 5.38 -15.56 -9.07
C GLN A 62 5.45 -14.03 -9.03
N ILE A 63 4.96 -13.40 -7.96
CA ILE A 63 5.08 -11.94 -7.77
C ILE A 63 6.55 -11.53 -7.74
N GLN A 64 7.38 -12.26 -7.03
CA GLN A 64 8.81 -11.96 -6.95
C GLN A 64 9.49 -12.07 -8.32
N ALA A 65 9.15 -13.06 -9.13
CA ALA A 65 9.67 -13.19 -10.48
C ALA A 65 9.26 -12.05 -11.40
N LEU A 66 8.01 -11.54 -11.27
CA LEU A 66 7.56 -10.35 -11.98
C LEU A 66 8.32 -9.10 -11.53
N THR A 67 8.46 -8.91 -10.22
CA THR A 67 9.15 -7.76 -9.64
C THR A 67 10.63 -7.75 -10.01
N ALA A 68 11.28 -8.91 -10.09
CA ALA A 68 12.68 -9.04 -10.48
C ALA A 68 12.96 -8.45 -11.88
N LYS A 69 11.97 -8.46 -12.79
CA LYS A 69 12.10 -7.87 -14.14
C LYS A 69 12.33 -6.35 -14.11
N ILE A 70 11.98 -5.68 -13.01
CA ILE A 70 12.04 -4.22 -12.84
C ILE A 70 12.95 -3.77 -11.68
N GLU A 71 13.54 -4.69 -10.92
CA GLU A 71 14.26 -4.41 -9.67
C GLU A 71 15.56 -3.59 -9.86
N ASP A 72 16.12 -3.59 -11.05
CA ASP A 72 17.26 -2.74 -11.39
C ASP A 72 16.93 -1.23 -11.34
N THR A 73 15.65 -0.86 -11.29
CA THR A 73 15.18 0.53 -11.31
C THR A 73 14.92 1.14 -9.94
N PHE A 74 14.86 0.36 -8.89
CA PHE A 74 14.56 0.82 -7.53
C PHE A 74 15.35 0.09 -6.46
N THR A 75 15.22 0.54 -5.22
CA THR A 75 15.69 -0.12 -4.01
C THR A 75 14.51 -0.37 -3.08
N TRP A 76 14.47 -1.53 -2.43
CA TRP A 76 13.47 -1.81 -1.43
C TRP A 76 13.67 -0.96 -0.18
N ILE A 77 12.60 -0.38 0.35
CA ILE A 77 12.54 0.30 1.66
C ILE A 77 11.97 -0.64 2.71
N SER A 78 10.96 -1.44 2.33
CA SER A 78 10.40 -2.53 3.14
C SER A 78 11.03 -3.87 2.75
N THR A 79 10.82 -4.90 3.55
CA THR A 79 11.17 -6.27 3.19
C THR A 79 10.39 -6.69 1.93
N PRO A 80 11.06 -7.21 0.89
CA PRO A 80 10.39 -7.72 -0.29
C PRO A 80 9.35 -8.79 0.04
N GLY A 81 8.16 -8.67 -0.52
CA GLY A 81 7.07 -9.63 -0.30
C GLY A 81 6.30 -9.48 1.02
N GLU A 82 6.69 -8.55 1.88
CA GLU A 82 5.97 -8.23 3.10
C GLU A 82 5.12 -6.96 2.94
N ASN A 83 3.96 -6.98 3.58
CA ASN A 83 3.13 -5.80 3.69
C ASN A 83 3.78 -4.76 4.61
N MET A 84 3.54 -3.48 4.32
CA MET A 84 3.90 -2.42 5.25
C MET A 84 3.15 -2.61 6.58
N ARG A 85 3.72 -2.11 7.67
CA ARG A 85 3.09 -2.16 8.99
C ARG A 85 1.85 -1.27 9.02
N LEU A 86 0.69 -1.85 9.34
CA LEU A 86 -0.53 -1.09 9.57
C LEU A 86 -0.43 -0.32 10.89
N MET A 87 -0.48 1.00 10.81
CA MET A 87 -0.41 1.90 11.97
C MET A 87 -1.80 2.29 12.46
N TYR A 88 -2.75 2.46 11.54
CA TYR A 88 -4.11 2.89 11.85
C TYR A 88 -5.07 2.49 10.74
N HIS A 89 -6.29 2.14 11.11
CA HIS A 89 -7.37 1.90 10.16
C HIS A 89 -8.71 2.39 10.72
N ASN A 90 -9.46 3.05 9.86
CA ASN A 90 -10.83 3.47 10.14
C ASN A 90 -11.69 3.30 8.90
N PHE A 91 -12.62 2.38 8.92
CA PHE A 91 -13.56 2.18 7.82
C PHE A 91 -14.44 3.40 7.58
N GLY A 92 -14.79 4.12 8.64
CA GLY A 92 -15.71 5.25 8.54
C GLY A 92 -17.07 4.83 8.00
N VAL A 93 -17.75 5.76 7.34
CA VAL A 93 -19.05 5.53 6.73
C VAL A 93 -18.88 5.01 5.30
N VAL A 94 -19.37 3.78 5.05
CA VAL A 94 -19.43 3.24 3.69
C VAL A 94 -20.52 3.96 2.89
N ARG A 95 -20.15 4.56 1.77
CA ARG A 95 -21.06 5.33 0.92
C ARG A 95 -21.60 4.45 -0.20
N GLU A 96 -22.91 4.54 -0.45
CA GLU A 96 -23.56 3.80 -1.53
C GLU A 96 -23.09 4.27 -2.92
N ASN A 97 -23.01 5.60 -3.11
CA ASN A 97 -22.54 6.15 -4.38
C ASN A 97 -21.02 6.19 -4.45
N LYS A 98 -20.44 5.15 -5.04
CA LYS A 98 -19.00 4.99 -5.17
C LYS A 98 -18.38 5.77 -6.34
N GLU A 99 -19.16 6.27 -7.28
CA GLU A 99 -18.68 7.03 -8.45
C GLU A 99 -18.05 8.37 -8.04
N LEU A 100 -18.47 8.92 -6.91
CA LEU A 100 -17.94 10.16 -6.37
C LEU A 100 -16.74 9.97 -5.41
N ILE A 101 -16.39 8.73 -5.12
CA ILE A 101 -15.24 8.45 -4.25
C ILE A 101 -13.95 8.87 -4.97
N ARG A 102 -13.08 9.54 -4.23
CA ARG A 102 -11.73 9.92 -4.66
C ARG A 102 -10.72 9.26 -3.75
N HIS A 103 -9.88 8.44 -4.34
CA HIS A 103 -8.71 7.94 -3.64
C HIS A 103 -7.73 9.10 -3.43
N ARG A 104 -7.26 9.25 -2.21
CA ARG A 104 -6.27 10.25 -1.83
C ARG A 104 -5.13 9.54 -1.12
N MET A 105 -3.94 9.81 -1.57
CA MET A 105 -2.72 9.30 -0.96
C MET A 105 -1.84 10.47 -0.59
N PHE A 106 -1.28 10.42 0.59
CA PHE A 106 -0.26 11.38 1.03
C PHE A 106 0.78 10.62 1.84
N MET A 107 1.96 11.18 1.88
CA MET A 107 3.09 10.59 2.56
C MET A 107 3.69 11.61 3.52
N THR A 108 4.09 11.12 4.67
CA THR A 108 4.82 11.91 5.66
C THR A 108 6.04 11.12 6.10
N LYS A 109 7.04 11.83 6.60
CA LYS A 109 8.21 11.21 7.20
C LYS A 109 8.16 11.40 8.70
N LEU A 110 8.26 10.31 9.44
CA LEU A 110 8.34 10.36 10.89
C LEU A 110 9.73 10.80 11.34
N LYS A 111 9.78 11.49 12.47
CA LYS A 111 11.06 11.73 13.14
C LYS A 111 11.65 10.40 13.59
N PRO A 112 12.97 10.20 13.47
CA PRO A 112 13.61 8.98 13.93
C PRO A 112 13.22 8.63 15.36
N GLY A 113 12.85 7.37 15.60
CA GLY A 113 12.46 6.86 16.91
C GLY A 113 11.04 7.18 17.37
N CYS A 114 10.22 7.87 16.57
CA CYS A 114 8.85 8.24 16.94
C CYS A 114 7.78 7.25 16.42
N GLU A 115 8.16 6.16 15.79
CA GLU A 115 7.20 5.25 15.15
C GLU A 115 6.27 4.58 16.18
N GLU A 116 6.82 4.08 17.29
CA GLU A 116 6.03 3.43 18.32
C GLU A 116 5.12 4.42 19.06
N GLU A 117 5.60 5.63 19.34
CA GLU A 117 4.76 6.67 19.92
C GLU A 117 3.62 7.07 18.98
N TYR A 118 3.92 7.19 17.69
CA TYR A 118 2.92 7.47 16.65
C TYR A 118 1.83 6.41 16.62
N LYS A 119 2.23 5.12 16.61
CA LYS A 119 1.32 3.98 16.68
C LYS A 119 0.44 4.03 17.94
N ALA A 120 1.07 4.19 19.12
CA ALA A 120 0.36 4.23 20.40
C ALA A 120 -0.69 5.35 20.47
N ARG A 121 -0.40 6.52 19.91
CA ARG A 121 -1.37 7.63 19.82
C ARG A 121 -2.58 7.26 18.96
N HIS A 122 -2.38 6.61 17.83
CA HIS A 122 -3.47 6.16 16.97
C HIS A 122 -4.29 5.02 17.61
N ASP A 123 -3.64 4.10 18.32
CA ASP A 123 -4.34 3.06 19.09
C ASP A 123 -5.22 3.68 20.18
N GLY A 124 -4.73 4.74 20.82
CA GLY A 124 -5.54 5.52 21.78
C GLY A 124 -6.76 6.17 21.14
N LEU A 125 -6.66 6.68 19.92
CA LEU A 125 -7.81 7.21 19.18
C LEU A 125 -8.83 6.12 18.85
N VAL A 126 -8.39 4.94 18.46
CA VAL A 126 -9.27 3.79 18.21
C VAL A 126 -9.99 3.36 19.50
N ALA A 127 -9.25 3.22 20.58
CA ALA A 127 -9.82 2.85 21.90
C ALA A 127 -10.85 3.88 22.39
N ALA A 128 -10.58 5.16 22.23
CA ALA A 128 -11.48 6.24 22.67
C ALA A 128 -12.81 6.27 21.89
N ARG A 129 -12.89 5.64 20.72
CA ARG A 129 -14.15 5.54 19.95
C ARG A 129 -15.12 4.50 20.48
N GLU A 130 -14.68 3.56 21.31
CA GLU A 130 -15.55 2.50 21.89
C GLU A 130 -16.38 1.76 20.82
N GLY A 131 -15.80 1.48 19.65
CA GLY A 131 -16.48 0.83 18.52
C GLY A 131 -17.43 1.74 17.73
N LYS A 132 -17.54 3.03 18.05
CA LYS A 132 -18.38 3.96 17.29
C LYS A 132 -17.74 4.29 15.95
N ILE A 133 -18.56 4.35 14.92
CA ILE A 133 -18.14 4.78 13.58
C ILE A 133 -17.87 6.28 13.59
N ASP A 134 -16.72 6.68 13.06
CA ASP A 134 -16.42 8.08 12.82
C ASP A 134 -17.26 8.60 11.63
N PRO A 135 -18.15 9.58 11.84
CA PRO A 135 -18.99 10.11 10.78
C PRO A 135 -18.25 11.08 9.83
N GLY A 136 -16.92 11.14 9.93
CA GLY A 136 -16.09 12.02 9.11
C GLY A 136 -16.27 11.84 7.60
N PRO A 137 -15.69 12.72 6.78
CA PRO A 137 -15.83 12.68 5.33
C PRO A 137 -15.07 11.51 4.68
N ASP A 138 -14.12 10.92 5.40
CA ASP A 138 -13.27 9.85 4.90
C ASP A 138 -13.91 8.49 5.15
N SER A 139 -13.71 7.59 4.22
CA SER A 139 -14.02 6.15 4.36
C SER A 139 -12.78 5.35 3.99
N ASN A 140 -12.61 4.21 4.66
CA ASN A 140 -11.46 3.32 4.48
C ASN A 140 -10.10 4.05 4.61
N PHE A 141 -9.98 4.90 5.65
CA PHE A 141 -8.74 5.60 5.92
C PHE A 141 -7.75 4.68 6.62
N SER A 142 -6.59 4.49 6.02
CA SER A 142 -5.53 3.65 6.59
C SER A 142 -4.17 4.37 6.55
N ILE A 143 -3.37 4.11 7.57
CA ILE A 143 -1.99 4.59 7.67
C ILE A 143 -1.06 3.37 7.73
N TRP A 144 -0.07 3.38 6.87
CA TRP A 144 0.91 2.31 6.76
C TRP A 144 2.32 2.89 6.90
N SER A 145 3.23 2.14 7.51
CA SER A 145 4.61 2.58 7.74
C SER A 145 5.60 1.60 7.12
N ALA A 146 6.63 2.15 6.51
CA ALA A 146 7.83 1.43 6.09
C ALA A 146 9.01 2.40 5.97
N GLY A 147 10.18 2.03 6.52
CA GLY A 147 11.42 2.79 6.40
C GLY A 147 11.38 4.22 6.95
N GLY A 148 10.52 4.48 7.92
CA GLY A 148 10.36 5.79 8.55
C GLY A 148 9.39 6.74 7.83
N TYR A 149 8.65 6.21 6.84
CA TYR A 149 7.55 6.92 6.16
C TYR A 149 6.22 6.41 6.63
#